data_3cdb6c30c69a64cf8a80911c52da8ea2
#
_entry.id   3cdb6c30c69a64cf8a80911c52da8ea2
#
_cell.length_a   1.000
_cell.length_b   1.000
_cell.length_c   1.000
_cell.angle_alpha   90.00
_cell.angle_beta   90.00
_cell.angle_gamma   90.00
#
_symmetry.space_group_name_H-M   'P 1'
#
loop_
_entity.id
_entity.type
_entity.pdbx_description
1 polymer ?
#
loop_
_entity_poly.entity_id
_entity_poly.type
_entity_poly.pdbx_seq_one_letter_code
_entity_poly.pdbx_strand_id
1 'polypeptide(L)'
;MRQLVKSFAFIIFIFNPLLTSSHDGEKHSMKGHSKADMMEQCVEPTIVMQKEHFKFLYHQRDKTVIKGVRTKKHSLANCIDCHVSYDNKGEAIPVNSDGQFCQTCHVETAVNIDCFSCHASVPRGKQVILKSNDNIKSISNIH
;
A
#
# COMPACT_ATOMS: atom_id res chain seq x y z
N MET A 1 -12.84 32.96 -52.29
CA MET A 1 -12.42 31.58 -51.97
C MET A 1 -11.24 31.50 -50.97
N ARG A 2 -10.20 32.33 -51.06
CA ARG A 2 -9.07 32.23 -50.09
C ARG A 2 -9.39 32.55 -48.62
N GLN A 3 -10.41 33.36 -48.35
CA GLN A 3 -10.79 33.75 -46.98
C GLN A 3 -11.63 32.65 -46.30
N LEU A 4 -12.47 31.93 -47.03
CA LEU A 4 -13.26 30.82 -46.51
C LEU A 4 -12.39 29.63 -46.05
N VAL A 5 -11.31 29.35 -46.76
CA VAL A 5 -10.37 28.28 -46.40
C VAL A 5 -9.63 28.57 -45.09
N LYS A 6 -9.29 29.84 -44.83
CA LYS A 6 -8.61 30.27 -43.60
C LYS A 6 -9.53 30.13 -42.36
N SER A 7 -10.82 30.47 -42.51
CA SER A 7 -11.79 30.32 -41.42
C SER A 7 -12.09 28.84 -41.10
N PHE A 8 -12.08 27.98 -42.12
CA PHE A 8 -12.30 26.55 -41.92
C PHE A 8 -11.13 25.87 -41.20
N ALA A 9 -9.91 26.26 -41.51
CA ALA A 9 -8.70 25.76 -40.82
C ALA A 9 -8.66 26.19 -39.34
N PHE A 10 -9.19 27.36 -38.99
CA PHE A 10 -9.24 27.83 -37.60
C PHE A 10 -10.29 27.09 -36.74
N ILE A 11 -11.42 26.71 -37.35
CA ILE A 11 -12.48 25.96 -36.67
C ILE A 11 -12.04 24.52 -36.38
N ILE A 12 -11.24 23.89 -37.24
CA ILE A 12 -10.71 22.53 -37.02
C ILE A 12 -9.72 22.51 -35.83
N PHE A 13 -9.05 23.62 -35.55
CA PHE A 13 -8.10 23.68 -34.43
C PHE A 13 -8.77 23.82 -33.07
N ILE A 14 -10.02 24.34 -33.00
CA ILE A 14 -10.79 24.50 -31.76
C ILE A 14 -11.51 23.19 -31.37
N PHE A 15 -11.76 22.32 -32.35
CA PHE A 15 -12.49 21.04 -32.14
C PHE A 15 -11.57 19.81 -32.08
N ASN A 16 -10.27 19.99 -31.78
CA ASN A 16 -9.46 18.86 -31.38
C ASN A 16 -9.81 18.52 -29.94
N PRO A 17 -10.58 17.42 -29.66
CA PRO A 17 -10.66 16.92 -28.31
C PRO A 17 -9.22 16.51 -27.95
N LEU A 18 -8.62 17.23 -27.01
CA LEU A 18 -7.51 16.69 -26.27
C LEU A 18 -7.98 15.32 -25.76
N LEU A 19 -7.51 14.28 -26.40
CA LEU A 19 -7.56 12.93 -25.87
C LEU A 19 -6.77 13.01 -24.54
N THR A 20 -7.48 13.41 -23.48
CA THR A 20 -7.00 13.18 -22.13
C THR A 20 -6.95 11.66 -22.00
N SER A 21 -5.75 11.11 -22.18
CA SER A 21 -5.46 9.76 -21.79
C SER A 21 -5.82 9.68 -20.32
N SER A 22 -7.00 9.11 -20.01
CA SER A 22 -7.29 8.69 -18.65
C SER A 22 -6.18 7.70 -18.34
N HIS A 23 -5.39 8.01 -17.32
CA HIS A 23 -4.44 7.10 -16.74
C HIS A 23 -5.25 5.90 -16.27
N ASP A 24 -5.31 4.86 -17.09
CA ASP A 24 -5.78 3.56 -16.67
C ASP A 24 -4.96 3.20 -15.45
N GLY A 25 -5.63 3.15 -14.29
CA GLY A 25 -4.97 2.89 -13.02
C GLY A 25 -4.18 1.60 -13.14
N GLU A 26 -2.88 1.77 -13.40
CA GLU A 26 -1.93 0.68 -13.41
C GLU A 26 -2.10 -0.02 -12.07
N LYS A 27 -2.58 -1.26 -12.11
CA LYS A 27 -2.67 -2.09 -10.91
C LYS A 27 -1.25 -2.23 -10.40
N HIS A 28 -0.89 -1.44 -9.40
CA HIS A 28 0.38 -1.55 -8.73
C HIS A 28 0.51 -2.97 -8.17
N SER A 29 1.12 -3.85 -8.96
CA SER A 29 1.43 -5.20 -8.51
C SER A 29 2.57 -5.09 -7.52
N MET A 30 2.28 -5.33 -6.24
CA MET A 30 3.30 -5.42 -5.21
C MET A 30 4.28 -6.54 -5.55
N LYS A 31 5.57 -6.27 -5.38
CA LYS A 31 6.62 -7.27 -5.60
C LYS A 31 6.69 -8.19 -4.38
N GLY A 32 6.59 -9.49 -4.59
CA GLY A 32 6.66 -10.49 -3.53
C GLY A 32 5.30 -10.94 -3.03
N HIS A 33 5.30 -11.72 -1.96
CA HIS A 33 4.09 -12.26 -1.32
C HIS A 33 4.04 -11.85 0.15
N SER A 34 2.88 -11.41 0.60
CA SER A 34 2.63 -11.02 1.99
C SER A 34 1.62 -11.95 2.66
N LYS A 35 1.53 -11.90 3.99
CA LYS A 35 0.45 -12.60 4.71
C LYS A 35 -0.92 -12.05 4.33
N ALA A 36 -1.00 -10.75 4.05
CA ALA A 36 -2.23 -10.07 3.68
C ALA A 36 -2.85 -10.62 2.38
N ASP A 37 -2.03 -11.14 1.45
CA ASP A 37 -2.50 -11.72 0.19
C ASP A 37 -3.35 -12.98 0.38
N MET A 38 -3.24 -13.63 1.55
CA MET A 38 -4.00 -14.82 1.92
C MET A 38 -5.25 -14.51 2.76
N MET A 39 -5.51 -13.24 3.05
CA MET A 39 -6.61 -12.80 3.91
C MET A 39 -7.73 -12.20 3.07
N GLU A 40 -8.98 -12.51 3.43
CA GLU A 40 -10.14 -11.96 2.72
C GLU A 40 -10.36 -10.48 3.00
N GLN A 41 -9.97 -10.00 4.17
CA GLN A 41 -10.14 -8.60 4.58
C GLN A 41 -9.09 -8.18 5.60
N CYS A 42 -8.90 -6.87 5.71
CA CYS A 42 -8.07 -6.25 6.74
C CYS A 42 -8.77 -6.23 8.11
N VAL A 43 -8.11 -5.66 9.13
CA VAL A 43 -8.64 -5.49 10.50
C VAL A 43 -9.90 -4.62 10.57
N GLU A 44 -10.12 -3.77 9.59
CA GLU A 44 -11.35 -3.02 9.33
C GLU A 44 -11.68 -3.13 7.84
N PRO A 45 -12.89 -2.76 7.40
CA PRO A 45 -13.25 -2.79 5.99
C PRO A 45 -12.23 -2.06 5.13
N THR A 46 -11.84 -2.64 4.00
CA THR A 46 -10.77 -2.13 3.13
C THR A 46 -10.94 -0.66 2.78
N ILE A 47 -12.15 -0.23 2.43
CA ILE A 47 -12.43 1.16 2.07
C ILE A 47 -12.21 2.13 3.25
N VAL A 48 -12.47 1.70 4.47
CA VAL A 48 -12.20 2.46 5.70
C VAL A 48 -10.70 2.55 5.92
N MET A 49 -9.98 1.44 5.78
CA MET A 49 -8.53 1.42 5.92
C MET A 49 -7.84 2.31 4.89
N GLN A 50 -8.25 2.29 3.64
CA GLN A 50 -7.70 3.15 2.60
C GLN A 50 -7.84 4.65 2.92
N LYS A 51 -8.97 5.05 3.49
CA LYS A 51 -9.28 6.47 3.75
C LYS A 51 -8.87 6.95 5.14
N GLU A 52 -8.89 6.08 6.14
CA GLU A 52 -8.85 6.48 7.55
C GLU A 52 -7.81 5.75 8.41
N HIS A 53 -6.93 4.90 7.81
CA HIS A 53 -5.94 4.15 8.58
C HIS A 53 -5.07 5.03 9.50
N PHE A 54 -4.78 6.25 9.10
CA PHE A 54 -4.02 7.20 9.89
C PHE A 54 -4.69 7.53 11.24
N LYS A 55 -6.03 7.57 11.30
CA LYS A 55 -6.77 7.79 12.55
C LYS A 55 -6.55 6.65 13.53
N PHE A 56 -6.57 5.41 13.05
CA PHE A 56 -6.30 4.22 13.86
C PHE A 56 -4.85 4.19 14.36
N LEU A 57 -3.90 4.56 13.50
CA LEU A 57 -2.49 4.63 13.87
C LEU A 57 -2.24 5.70 14.94
N TYR A 58 -2.80 6.90 14.80
CA TYR A 58 -2.67 7.97 15.80
C TYR A 58 -3.30 7.58 17.14
N HIS A 59 -4.50 7.05 17.10
CA HIS A 59 -5.18 6.59 18.31
C HIS A 59 -4.38 5.51 19.04
N GLN A 60 -3.84 4.53 18.30
CA GLN A 60 -3.02 3.48 18.89
C GLN A 60 -1.68 4.00 19.40
N ARG A 61 -1.05 4.94 18.69
CA ARG A 61 0.15 5.64 19.15
C ARG A 61 -0.09 6.29 20.51
N ASP A 62 -1.16 7.08 20.63
CA ASP A 62 -1.47 7.80 21.86
C ASP A 62 -1.75 6.85 23.03
N LYS A 63 -2.48 5.77 22.79
CA LYS A 63 -2.66 4.72 23.79
C LYS A 63 -1.34 4.10 24.24
N THR A 64 -0.46 3.81 23.32
CA THR A 64 0.81 3.15 23.61
C THR A 64 1.80 4.09 24.31
N VAL A 65 1.97 5.30 23.80
CA VAL A 65 2.96 6.26 24.32
C VAL A 65 2.51 6.88 25.62
N ILE A 66 1.26 7.33 25.70
CA ILE A 66 0.76 8.09 26.85
C ILE A 66 0.28 7.15 27.97
N LYS A 67 -0.38 6.04 27.61
CA LYS A 67 -1.03 5.15 28.57
C LYS A 67 -0.31 3.80 28.76
N GLY A 68 0.75 3.53 28.02
CA GLY A 68 1.48 2.28 28.08
C GLY A 68 0.68 1.05 27.56
N VAL A 69 -0.49 1.27 26.94
CA VAL A 69 -1.38 0.20 26.48
C VAL A 69 -0.90 -0.33 25.14
N ARG A 70 -0.52 -1.62 25.11
CA ARG A 70 -0.08 -2.31 23.89
C ARG A 70 -1.14 -3.31 23.45
N THR A 71 -1.69 -3.09 22.27
CA THR A 71 -2.68 -4.00 21.66
C THR A 71 -2.17 -4.49 20.31
N LYS A 72 -2.69 -5.63 19.86
CA LYS A 72 -2.37 -6.15 18.52
C LYS A 72 -3.16 -5.39 17.45
N LYS A 73 -4.44 -5.15 17.67
CA LYS A 73 -5.31 -4.45 16.72
C LYS A 73 -4.81 -3.01 16.52
N HIS A 74 -4.70 -2.58 15.26
CA HIS A 74 -4.21 -1.26 14.84
C HIS A 74 -2.76 -0.93 15.24
N SER A 75 -1.98 -1.93 15.67
CA SER A 75 -0.56 -1.75 15.94
C SER A 75 0.23 -1.65 14.64
N LEU A 76 1.10 -0.64 14.50
CA LEU A 76 1.98 -0.48 13.33
C LEU A 76 2.83 -1.75 13.10
N ALA A 77 3.36 -2.35 14.17
CA ALA A 77 4.14 -3.58 14.06
C ALA A 77 3.33 -4.74 13.47
N ASN A 78 2.04 -4.84 13.82
CA ASN A 78 1.15 -5.87 13.29
C ASN A 78 0.76 -5.60 11.83
N CYS A 79 0.56 -4.33 11.47
CA CYS A 79 0.34 -3.93 10.07
C CYS A 79 1.54 -4.33 9.20
N ILE A 80 2.75 -4.04 9.67
CA ILE A 80 4.00 -4.41 8.98
C ILE A 80 4.11 -5.94 8.86
N ASP A 81 3.85 -6.69 9.93
CA ASP A 81 3.93 -8.15 9.92
C ASP A 81 2.96 -8.79 8.90
N CYS A 82 1.78 -8.23 8.71
CA CYS A 82 0.82 -8.69 7.73
C CYS A 82 1.13 -8.25 6.29
N HIS A 83 1.58 -7.01 6.11
CA HIS A 83 1.70 -6.38 4.79
C HIS A 83 3.11 -6.37 4.20
N VAL A 84 4.12 -6.80 4.96
CA VAL A 84 5.46 -6.96 4.41
C VAL A 84 5.49 -8.06 3.37
N SER A 85 6.11 -7.77 2.24
CA SER A 85 6.35 -8.78 1.20
C SER A 85 7.70 -9.45 1.39
N TYR A 86 7.81 -10.67 0.92
CA TYR A 86 9.04 -11.45 0.94
C TYR A 86 9.50 -11.74 -0.48
N ASP A 87 10.80 -11.67 -0.72
CA ASP A 87 11.40 -12.03 -1.99
C ASP A 87 11.48 -13.56 -2.18
N ASN A 88 12.00 -13.99 -3.32
CA ASN A 88 12.16 -15.41 -3.65
C ASN A 88 13.18 -16.14 -2.75
N LYS A 89 14.02 -15.41 -2.02
CA LYS A 89 14.97 -15.96 -1.06
C LYS A 89 14.37 -16.02 0.34
N GLY A 90 13.23 -15.36 0.48
CA GLY A 90 12.53 -15.26 1.72
C GLY A 90 12.96 -14.14 2.62
N GLU A 91 13.55 -13.16 2.07
CA GLU A 91 13.92 -11.98 2.81
C GLU A 91 12.79 -10.94 2.78
N ALA A 92 12.55 -10.30 3.92
CA ALA A 92 11.52 -9.28 4.03
C ALA A 92 11.94 -8.02 3.29
N ILE A 93 11.05 -7.53 2.41
CA ILE A 93 11.25 -6.28 1.68
C ILE A 93 10.62 -5.16 2.52
N PRO A 94 11.35 -4.07 2.84
CA PRO A 94 10.79 -2.98 3.65
C PRO A 94 9.47 -2.46 3.08
N VAL A 95 8.42 -2.36 3.90
CA VAL A 95 7.06 -1.96 3.47
C VAL A 95 6.98 -0.56 2.85
N ASN A 96 7.98 0.28 3.08
CA ASN A 96 8.13 1.63 2.54
C ASN A 96 9.09 1.71 1.35
N SER A 97 9.57 0.59 0.81
CA SER A 97 10.34 0.56 -0.45
C SER A 97 9.42 0.77 -1.64
N ASP A 98 9.99 1.16 -2.77
CA ASP A 98 9.26 1.38 -4.02
C ASP A 98 8.49 0.12 -4.45
N GLY A 99 7.21 0.30 -4.76
CA GLY A 99 6.30 -0.78 -5.13
C GLY A 99 5.91 -1.67 -3.96
N GLN A 100 6.16 -1.28 -2.71
CA GLN A 100 5.71 -1.98 -1.53
C GLN A 100 4.46 -1.32 -0.92
N PHE A 101 3.79 -2.04 -0.02
CA PHE A 101 2.43 -1.75 0.44
C PHE A 101 2.18 -0.30 0.84
N CYS A 102 3.01 0.28 1.72
CA CYS A 102 2.82 1.66 2.16
C CYS A 102 3.14 2.66 1.03
N GLN A 103 4.25 2.44 0.33
CA GLN A 103 4.76 3.37 -0.66
C GLN A 103 3.86 3.45 -1.90
N THR A 104 3.23 2.36 -2.30
CA THR A 104 2.36 2.30 -3.48
C THR A 104 1.26 3.38 -3.46
N CYS A 105 0.58 3.57 -2.32
CA CYS A 105 -0.44 4.62 -2.21
C CYS A 105 0.15 5.98 -1.81
N HIS A 106 1.18 6.00 -0.95
CA HIS A 106 1.72 7.25 -0.44
C HIS A 106 2.48 8.06 -1.48
N VAL A 107 3.11 7.41 -2.47
CA VAL A 107 3.74 8.12 -3.61
C VAL A 107 2.70 8.83 -4.46
N GLU A 108 1.55 8.21 -4.71
CA GLU A 108 0.46 8.80 -5.50
C GLU A 108 -0.20 10.00 -4.81
N THR A 109 -0.24 9.98 -3.49
CA THR A 109 -0.83 11.07 -2.68
C THR A 109 0.19 12.14 -2.30
N ALA A 110 1.45 11.99 -2.69
CA ALA A 110 2.57 12.85 -2.30
C ALA A 110 2.71 13.02 -0.77
N VAL A 111 2.31 12.01 0.00
CA VAL A 111 2.41 12.01 1.46
C VAL A 111 3.68 11.30 1.90
N ASN A 112 4.55 12.02 2.61
CA ASN A 112 5.75 11.43 3.17
C ASN A 112 5.44 10.58 4.41
N ILE A 113 6.05 9.39 4.49
CA ILE A 113 5.86 8.45 5.61
C ILE A 113 7.01 8.60 6.59
N ASP A 114 6.87 9.45 7.60
CA ASP A 114 7.91 9.68 8.61
C ASP A 114 8.02 8.56 9.65
N CYS A 115 7.05 7.65 9.70
CA CYS A 115 7.00 6.57 10.69
C CYS A 115 8.31 5.76 10.73
N PHE A 116 8.90 5.51 9.58
CA PHE A 116 10.08 4.66 9.40
C PHE A 116 11.42 5.36 9.69
N SER A 117 11.40 6.62 10.07
CA SER A 117 12.58 7.27 10.67
C SER A 117 12.87 6.73 12.08
N CYS A 118 11.85 6.19 12.76
CA CYS A 118 11.98 5.63 14.12
C CYS A 118 11.51 4.17 14.23
N HIS A 119 10.57 3.74 13.39
CA HIS A 119 10.04 2.39 13.41
C HIS A 119 10.71 1.49 12.35
N ALA A 120 10.88 0.20 12.70
CA ALA A 120 11.33 -0.77 11.72
C ALA A 120 10.30 -0.90 10.59
N SER A 121 10.79 -1.04 9.36
CA SER A 121 9.97 -1.24 8.16
C SER A 121 9.82 -2.70 7.75
N VAL A 122 10.40 -3.61 8.53
CA VAL A 122 10.28 -5.06 8.41
C VAL A 122 9.97 -5.66 9.78
N PRO A 123 9.35 -6.84 9.86
CA PRO A 123 9.09 -7.54 11.12
C PRO A 123 10.37 -7.85 11.88
N ARG A 124 10.29 -7.86 13.21
CA ARG A 124 11.38 -8.31 14.07
C ARG A 124 11.43 -9.83 14.13
N GLY A 125 12.61 -10.39 14.04
CA GLY A 125 12.84 -11.85 14.15
C GLY A 125 12.90 -12.55 12.80
N LYS A 126 13.25 -13.84 12.84
CA LYS A 126 13.36 -14.67 11.64
C LYS A 126 11.96 -15.04 11.17
N GLN A 127 11.52 -14.48 10.06
CA GLN A 127 10.25 -14.84 9.45
C GLN A 127 10.40 -16.18 8.73
N VAL A 128 9.55 -17.14 9.09
CA VAL A 128 9.45 -18.39 8.35
C VAL A 128 8.52 -18.16 7.17
N ILE A 129 9.06 -18.17 5.97
CA ILE A 129 8.29 -18.06 4.76
C ILE A 129 7.61 -19.39 4.52
N LEU A 130 6.32 -19.33 4.38
CA LEU A 130 5.55 -20.42 3.84
C LEU A 130 5.83 -20.48 2.34
N LYS A 131 6.72 -21.39 1.93
CA LYS A 131 6.80 -21.76 0.52
C LYS A 131 5.40 -22.24 0.12
N SER A 132 4.84 -21.61 -0.88
CA SER A 132 3.59 -22.06 -1.51
C SER A 132 3.87 -23.40 -2.19
N ASN A 133 3.71 -24.47 -1.48
CA ASN A 133 3.36 -25.81 -1.95
C ASN A 133 3.28 -26.73 -0.73
N ASP A 134 2.07 -27.20 -0.48
CA ASP A 134 1.74 -28.35 0.38
C ASP A 134 1.94 -28.17 1.91
N ASN A 135 0.84 -27.92 2.57
CA ASN A 135 0.56 -27.98 4.01
C ASN A 135 0.33 -26.64 4.75
N ILE A 136 -0.86 -26.10 4.49
CA ILE A 136 -1.49 -25.08 5.36
C ILE A 136 -1.96 -25.75 6.69
N LYS A 137 -1.07 -26.32 7.47
CA LYS A 137 -1.49 -26.92 8.74
C LYS A 137 -0.65 -26.62 9.99
N SER A 138 0.24 -25.62 9.96
CA SER A 138 1.08 -25.38 11.15
C SER A 138 1.26 -23.91 11.57
N ILE A 139 0.31 -23.01 11.31
CA ILE A 139 0.44 -21.60 11.75
C ILE A 139 -0.27 -21.33 13.10
N SER A 140 -0.86 -22.32 13.76
CA SER A 140 -1.63 -22.08 14.99
C SER A 140 -0.82 -22.04 16.30
N ASN A 141 0.50 -22.17 16.28
CA ASN A 141 1.28 -22.37 17.51
C ASN A 141 2.49 -21.44 17.69
N ILE A 142 2.41 -20.17 17.26
CA ILE A 142 3.43 -19.18 17.68
C ILE A 142 2.70 -17.97 18.27
N HIS A 143 2.36 -18.07 19.53
CA HIS A 143 2.04 -16.97 20.43
C HIS A 143 3.22 -16.70 21.36
#